data_8971b8c472be5d3b8131ef1d09dba1f1
#
_entry.id   8971b8c472be5d3b8131ef1d09dba1f1
#
_cell.length_a   1.000
_cell.length_b   1.000
_cell.length_c   1.000
_cell.angle_alpha   90.00
_cell.angle_beta   90.00
_cell.angle_gamma   90.00
#
_symmetry.space_group_name_H-M   'P 1'
#
loop_
_entity.id
_entity.type
_entity.pdbx_description
1 polymer ?
#
loop_
_entity_poly.entity_id
_entity_poly.type
_entity_poly.pdbx_seq_one_letter_code
_entity_poly.pdbx_strand_id
1 'polypeptide(L)'
;GSTGNHPNTRRTQFKPGRRPEEARNYQPIGSVRICKDGYLQRKITDDPALYPSRRWVAVHRLVWEAVNGPTPKGYVVVFKPGMASTDPDEITIDRVELITRAELMRRNTRHNLPPELNALISTKARLTRLITEREKRHEKQD
;
A
#
# COMPACT_ATOMS: atom_id res chain seq x y z
N GLY A 1 -3.63 -22.26 31.36
CA GLY A 1 -4.72 -21.45 31.84
C GLY A 1 -5.54 -20.82 30.72
N SER A 2 -6.84 -21.06 30.73
CA SER A 2 -7.78 -20.55 29.74
C SER A 2 -7.94 -19.03 29.90
N THR A 3 -7.23 -18.25 29.15
CA THR A 3 -7.30 -16.80 29.18
C THR A 3 -8.46 -16.20 28.37
N GLY A 4 -9.15 -17.02 27.58
CA GLY A 4 -10.19 -16.54 26.67
C GLY A 4 -11.60 -16.36 27.28
N ASN A 5 -11.83 -16.74 28.53
CA ASN A 5 -13.20 -16.84 29.08
C ASN A 5 -13.51 -15.82 30.21
N HIS A 6 -12.63 -14.86 30.44
CA HIS A 6 -12.88 -13.83 31.43
C HIS A 6 -14.02 -12.91 30.97
N PRO A 7 -14.96 -12.49 31.87
CA PRO A 7 -16.08 -11.61 31.49
C PRO A 7 -15.67 -10.31 30.79
N ASN A 8 -14.57 -9.69 31.21
CA ASN A 8 -14.07 -8.47 30.59
C ASN A 8 -13.54 -8.73 29.17
N THR A 9 -12.96 -9.90 28.91
CA THR A 9 -12.49 -10.29 27.57
C THR A 9 -13.66 -10.47 26.61
N ARG A 10 -14.76 -11.09 27.08
CA ARG A 10 -15.97 -11.27 26.27
C ARG A 10 -16.61 -9.95 25.86
N ARG A 11 -16.54 -8.93 26.70
CA ARG A 11 -17.10 -7.61 26.42
C ARG A 11 -16.35 -6.88 25.32
N THR A 12 -15.04 -7.12 25.22
CA THR A 12 -14.15 -6.45 24.26
C THR A 12 -13.90 -7.26 22.98
N GLN A 13 -14.34 -8.52 22.93
CA GLN A 13 -14.21 -9.34 21.73
C GLN A 13 -15.06 -8.82 20.59
N PHE A 14 -14.55 -8.98 19.37
CA PHE A 14 -15.31 -8.72 18.16
C PHE A 14 -16.54 -9.63 18.11
N LYS A 15 -17.69 -9.03 17.96
CA LYS A 15 -18.94 -9.77 17.76
C LYS A 15 -19.06 -10.14 16.28
N PRO A 16 -19.33 -11.42 15.95
CA PRO A 16 -19.57 -11.80 14.57
C PRO A 16 -20.82 -11.09 14.02
N GLY A 17 -20.83 -10.80 12.74
CA GLY A 17 -21.94 -10.15 12.06
C GLY A 17 -21.99 -8.63 12.13
N ARG A 18 -20.92 -7.99 12.65
CA ARG A 18 -20.83 -6.53 12.63
C ARG A 18 -20.72 -6.02 11.19
N ARG A 19 -21.57 -5.06 10.86
CA ARG A 19 -21.56 -4.44 9.53
C ARG A 19 -20.34 -3.52 9.37
N PRO A 20 -19.79 -3.40 8.15
CA PRO A 20 -18.66 -2.50 7.89
C PRO A 20 -18.93 -1.06 8.36
N GLU A 21 -20.17 -0.57 8.18
CA GLU A 21 -20.60 0.79 8.54
C GLU A 21 -20.54 1.07 10.04
N GLU A 22 -20.58 0.04 10.86
CA GLU A 22 -20.50 0.14 12.32
C GLU A 22 -19.06 0.28 12.83
N ALA A 23 -18.07 0.13 11.94
CA ALA A 23 -16.67 0.27 12.32
C ALA A 23 -16.34 1.75 12.58
N ARG A 24 -15.58 2.01 13.65
CA ARG A 24 -15.16 3.37 14.02
C ARG A 24 -14.45 4.13 12.89
N ASN A 25 -13.69 3.41 12.08
CA ASN A 25 -12.90 3.97 10.98
C ASN A 25 -13.56 3.75 9.61
N TYR A 26 -14.87 3.52 9.60
CA TYR A 26 -15.57 3.31 8.35
C TYR A 26 -15.52 4.54 7.45
N GLN A 27 -15.22 4.29 6.18
CA GLN A 27 -15.29 5.29 5.11
C GLN A 27 -16.27 4.80 4.04
N PRO A 28 -17.28 5.61 3.64
CA PRO A 28 -18.24 5.18 2.63
C PRO A 28 -17.61 4.98 1.25
N ILE A 29 -18.28 4.22 0.39
CA ILE A 29 -17.89 4.06 -1.01
C ILE A 29 -17.81 5.44 -1.67
N GLY A 30 -16.74 5.69 -2.45
CA GLY A 30 -16.47 6.99 -3.05
C GLY A 30 -15.54 7.90 -2.24
N SER A 31 -15.25 7.54 -0.99
CA SER A 31 -14.26 8.27 -0.18
C SER A 31 -12.89 8.17 -0.82
N VAL A 32 -12.09 9.23 -0.68
CA VAL A 32 -10.72 9.30 -1.20
C VAL A 32 -9.72 9.42 -0.05
N ARG A 33 -8.54 8.86 -0.26
CA ARG A 33 -7.42 8.97 0.68
C ARG A 33 -6.11 8.94 -0.08
N ILE A 34 -5.05 9.41 0.55
CA ILE A 34 -3.68 9.25 0.06
C ILE A 34 -3.07 8.04 0.77
N CYS A 35 -2.60 7.05 0.01
CA CYS A 35 -1.99 5.86 0.59
C CYS A 35 -0.55 6.14 1.05
N LYS A 36 0.05 5.17 1.73
CA LYS A 36 1.42 5.26 2.25
C LYS A 36 2.44 5.59 1.16
N ASP A 37 2.22 5.12 -0.06
CA ASP A 37 3.11 5.35 -1.19
C ASP A 37 2.89 6.71 -1.89
N GLY A 38 1.95 7.52 -1.38
CA GLY A 38 1.70 8.87 -1.90
C GLY A 38 0.71 8.94 -3.06
N TYR A 39 -0.02 7.87 -3.34
CA TYR A 39 -1.03 7.85 -4.41
C TYR A 39 -2.44 8.10 -3.87
N LEU A 40 -3.24 8.81 -4.66
CA LEU A 40 -4.65 8.99 -4.36
C LEU A 40 -5.41 7.68 -4.63
N GLN A 41 -6.17 7.23 -3.65
CA GLN A 41 -7.03 6.05 -3.75
C GLN A 41 -8.48 6.42 -3.52
N ARG A 42 -9.39 5.67 -4.16
CA ARG A 42 -10.83 5.75 -3.94
C ARG A 42 -11.38 4.42 -3.46
N LYS A 43 -12.28 4.48 -2.50
CA LYS A 43 -12.99 3.29 -2.05
C LYS A 43 -14.05 2.88 -3.08
N ILE A 44 -14.00 1.63 -3.52
CA ILE A 44 -14.87 1.11 -4.58
C ILE A 44 -15.90 0.11 -4.08
N THR A 45 -15.68 -0.51 -2.93
CA THR A 45 -16.57 -1.56 -2.42
C THR A 45 -16.51 -1.66 -0.90
N ASP A 46 -17.57 -2.19 -0.30
CA ASP A 46 -17.66 -2.56 1.11
C ASP A 46 -17.65 -4.07 1.32
N ASP A 47 -17.27 -4.85 0.32
CA ASP A 47 -17.28 -6.32 0.37
C ASP A 47 -16.50 -6.84 1.57
N PRO A 48 -17.17 -7.52 2.53
CA PRO A 48 -16.51 -8.04 3.73
C PRO A 48 -15.56 -9.20 3.43
N ALA A 49 -15.68 -9.84 2.27
CA ALA A 49 -14.77 -10.92 1.84
C ALA A 49 -13.40 -10.40 1.43
N LEU A 50 -13.29 -9.10 1.11
CA LEU A 50 -12.02 -8.48 0.75
C LEU A 50 -11.33 -7.88 1.97
N TYR A 51 -10.00 -7.99 2.01
CA TYR A 51 -9.22 -7.22 3.00
C TYR A 51 -9.51 -5.72 2.86
N PRO A 52 -9.51 -4.96 3.97
CA PRO A 52 -9.77 -3.53 3.92
C PRO A 52 -8.94 -2.76 2.90
N SER A 53 -7.67 -3.12 2.72
CA SER A 53 -6.79 -2.50 1.73
C SER A 53 -7.22 -2.75 0.28
N ARG A 54 -7.85 -3.88 0.00
CA ARG A 54 -8.32 -4.23 -1.35
C ARG A 54 -9.63 -3.54 -1.74
N ARG A 55 -10.30 -2.93 -0.79
CA ARG A 55 -11.51 -2.14 -1.04
C ARG A 55 -11.20 -0.78 -1.64
N TRP A 56 -9.92 -0.42 -1.68
CA TRP A 56 -9.42 0.85 -2.21
C TRP A 56 -8.60 0.61 -3.46
N VAL A 57 -8.83 1.42 -4.48
CA VAL A 57 -8.11 1.35 -5.75
C VAL A 57 -7.53 2.72 -6.08
N ALA A 58 -6.32 2.73 -6.61
CA ALA A 58 -5.69 3.96 -7.05
C ALA A 58 -6.52 4.67 -8.13
N VAL A 59 -6.72 5.98 -7.97
CA VAL A 59 -7.56 6.76 -8.89
C VAL A 59 -6.99 6.76 -10.30
N HIS A 60 -5.66 6.80 -10.47
CA HIS A 60 -5.05 6.72 -11.79
C HIS A 60 -5.36 5.41 -12.52
N ARG A 61 -5.43 4.30 -11.80
CA ARG A 61 -5.87 3.01 -12.36
C ARG A 61 -7.34 3.05 -12.78
N LEU A 62 -8.21 3.63 -11.96
CA LEU A 62 -9.64 3.77 -12.28
C LEU A 62 -9.85 4.62 -13.53
N VAL A 63 -9.10 5.70 -13.69
CA VAL A 63 -9.17 6.57 -14.88
C VAL A 63 -8.77 5.80 -16.14
N TRP A 64 -7.69 5.02 -16.07
CA TRP A 64 -7.25 4.21 -17.20
C TRP A 64 -8.26 3.12 -17.55
N GLU A 65 -8.78 2.40 -16.56
CA GLU A 65 -9.76 1.32 -16.76
C GLU A 65 -11.10 1.81 -17.26
N ALA A 66 -11.51 3.04 -16.94
CA ALA A 66 -12.73 3.64 -17.45
C ALA A 66 -12.71 3.81 -18.98
N VAL A 67 -11.52 3.99 -19.56
CA VAL A 67 -11.35 4.18 -21.02
C VAL A 67 -11.00 2.86 -21.72
N ASN A 68 -10.14 2.04 -21.13
CA ASN A 68 -9.53 0.88 -21.78
C ASN A 68 -10.03 -0.48 -21.26
N GLY A 69 -10.89 -0.47 -20.23
CA GLY A 69 -11.37 -1.70 -19.60
C GLY A 69 -10.39 -2.25 -18.53
N PRO A 70 -10.64 -3.46 -18.01
CA PRO A 70 -9.84 -4.02 -16.92
C PRO A 70 -8.35 -4.10 -17.23
N THR A 71 -7.53 -3.85 -16.24
CA THR A 71 -6.06 -3.96 -16.38
C THR A 71 -5.67 -5.42 -16.66
N PRO A 72 -4.93 -5.69 -17.75
CA PRO A 72 -4.50 -7.04 -18.09
C PRO A 72 -3.58 -7.63 -17.03
N LYS A 73 -3.61 -8.95 -16.87
CA LYS A 73 -2.71 -9.66 -15.96
C LYS A 73 -1.24 -9.46 -16.39
N GLY A 74 -0.39 -9.14 -15.43
CA GLY A 74 1.03 -8.89 -15.69
C GLY A 74 1.37 -7.45 -16.08
N TYR A 75 0.36 -6.59 -16.16
CA TYR A 75 0.50 -5.17 -16.44
C TYR A 75 0.11 -4.33 -15.23
N VAL A 76 0.60 -3.11 -15.20
CA VAL A 76 0.23 -2.12 -14.18
C VAL A 76 -0.02 -0.77 -14.83
N VAL A 77 -0.93 0.00 -14.25
CA VAL A 77 -1.19 1.38 -14.66
C VAL A 77 -0.34 2.30 -13.78
N VAL A 78 0.46 3.14 -14.40
CA VAL A 78 1.34 4.08 -13.70
C VAL A 78 1.19 5.48 -14.28
N PHE A 79 1.62 6.48 -13.53
CA PHE A 79 1.79 7.83 -14.08
C PHE A 79 2.98 7.87 -15.03
N LYS A 80 2.84 8.63 -16.12
CA LYS A 80 3.98 8.97 -16.96
C LYS A 80 5.03 9.73 -16.14
N PRO A 81 6.32 9.61 -16.46
CA PRO A 81 7.37 10.29 -15.70
C PRO A 81 7.09 11.79 -15.52
N GLY A 82 7.18 12.27 -14.28
CA GLY A 82 6.95 13.66 -13.94
C GLY A 82 5.48 14.14 -13.92
N MET A 83 4.53 13.24 -14.15
CA MET A 83 3.10 13.58 -14.23
C MET A 83 2.28 13.07 -13.04
N ALA A 84 2.93 12.52 -12.01
CA ALA A 84 2.26 12.06 -10.81
C ALA A 84 1.57 13.22 -10.08
N SER A 85 0.33 12.99 -9.64
CA SER A 85 -0.44 13.97 -8.87
C SER A 85 -1.36 13.26 -7.88
N THR A 86 -1.71 13.96 -6.81
CA THR A 86 -2.74 13.54 -5.84
C THR A 86 -4.04 14.32 -6.00
N ASP A 87 -4.09 15.27 -6.93
CA ASP A 87 -5.29 16.03 -7.24
C ASP A 87 -6.17 15.22 -8.22
N PRO A 88 -7.42 14.86 -7.85
CA PRO A 88 -8.29 14.11 -8.73
C PRO A 88 -8.58 14.81 -10.07
N ASP A 89 -8.56 16.14 -10.11
CA ASP A 89 -8.78 16.90 -11.33
C ASP A 89 -7.58 16.84 -12.29
N GLU A 90 -6.39 16.63 -11.77
CA GLU A 90 -5.16 16.50 -12.55
C GLU A 90 -4.91 15.06 -13.05
N ILE A 91 -5.57 14.07 -12.46
CA ILE A 91 -5.39 12.66 -12.85
C ILE A 91 -6.25 12.38 -14.08
N THR A 92 -5.69 12.61 -15.26
CA THR A 92 -6.35 12.39 -16.55
C THR A 92 -5.73 11.22 -17.29
N ILE A 93 -6.44 10.71 -18.33
CA ILE A 93 -5.96 9.60 -19.15
C ILE A 93 -4.62 9.90 -19.82
N ASP A 94 -4.35 11.16 -20.15
CA ASP A 94 -3.11 11.59 -20.79
C ASP A 94 -1.88 11.49 -19.89
N ARG A 95 -2.09 11.43 -18.58
CA ARG A 95 -1.02 11.38 -17.58
C ARG A 95 -0.66 9.97 -17.14
N VAL A 96 -1.43 8.98 -17.56
CA VAL A 96 -1.25 7.58 -17.14
C VAL A 96 -0.91 6.70 -18.33
N GLU A 97 -0.21 5.61 -18.06
CA GLU A 97 0.17 4.62 -19.05
C GLU A 97 0.12 3.21 -18.48
N LEU A 98 -0.05 2.23 -19.38
CA LEU A 98 0.03 0.82 -19.05
C LEU A 98 1.41 0.29 -19.37
N ILE A 99 2.08 -0.29 -18.38
CA ILE A 99 3.40 -0.92 -18.57
C ILE A 99 3.39 -2.33 -17.98
N THR A 100 4.36 -3.13 -18.39
CA THR A 100 4.58 -4.46 -17.80
C THR A 100 5.19 -4.34 -16.41
N ARG A 101 5.00 -5.36 -15.57
CA ARG A 101 5.66 -5.42 -14.27
C ARG A 101 7.17 -5.43 -14.38
N ALA A 102 7.70 -6.05 -15.43
CA ALA A 102 9.14 -6.05 -15.72
C ALA A 102 9.65 -4.63 -15.99
N GLU A 103 8.91 -3.84 -16.78
CA GLU A 103 9.25 -2.44 -17.03
C GLU A 103 9.18 -1.59 -15.77
N LEU A 104 8.15 -1.78 -14.93
CA LEU A 104 8.04 -1.11 -13.64
C LEU A 104 9.25 -1.42 -12.75
N MET A 105 9.64 -2.69 -12.67
CA MET A 105 10.81 -3.12 -11.91
C MET A 105 12.09 -2.46 -12.44
N ARG A 106 12.24 -2.38 -13.76
CA ARG A 106 13.39 -1.73 -14.40
C ARG A 106 13.46 -0.24 -14.08
N ARG A 107 12.32 0.46 -14.07
CA ARG A 107 12.25 1.89 -13.72
C ARG A 107 12.55 2.15 -12.24
N ASN A 108 12.16 1.23 -11.35
CA ASN A 108 12.29 1.37 -9.90
C ASN A 108 13.56 0.73 -9.34
N THR A 109 14.41 0.13 -10.17
CA THR A 109 15.65 -0.49 -9.69
C THR A 109 16.63 0.55 -9.18
N ARG A 110 17.33 0.21 -8.11
CA ARG A 110 18.41 1.04 -7.56
C ARG A 110 19.58 1.26 -8.52
N HIS A 111 19.70 0.44 -9.60
CA HIS A 111 20.71 0.64 -10.64
C HIS A 111 20.51 1.94 -11.42
N ASN A 112 19.30 2.51 -11.43
CA ASN A 112 19.01 3.80 -12.04
C ASN A 112 19.42 4.99 -11.17
N LEU A 113 19.80 4.74 -9.93
CA LEU A 113 20.25 5.78 -9.01
C LEU A 113 21.73 6.11 -9.25
N PRO A 114 22.17 7.35 -8.93
CA PRO A 114 23.60 7.69 -8.98
C PRO A 114 24.42 6.73 -8.11
N PRO A 115 25.69 6.40 -8.52
CA PRO A 115 26.55 5.49 -7.75
C PRO A 115 26.73 5.91 -6.28
N GLU A 116 26.81 7.18 -6.01
CA GLU A 116 26.92 7.76 -4.65
C GLU A 116 25.74 7.41 -3.78
N LEU A 117 24.52 7.51 -4.32
CA LEU A 117 23.29 7.19 -3.60
C LEU A 117 23.19 5.68 -3.35
N ASN A 118 23.60 4.85 -4.30
CA ASN A 118 23.70 3.40 -4.13
C ASN A 118 24.68 3.02 -3.02
N ALA A 119 25.82 3.70 -2.94
CA ALA A 119 26.81 3.50 -1.88
C ALA A 119 26.22 3.84 -0.50
N LEU A 120 25.46 4.94 -0.38
CA LEU A 120 24.78 5.33 0.86
C LEU A 120 23.72 4.29 1.28
N ILE A 121 22.93 3.79 0.35
CA ILE A 121 21.92 2.75 0.62
C ILE A 121 22.60 1.48 1.15
N SER A 122 23.70 1.06 0.53
CA SER A 122 24.46 -0.11 0.94
C SER A 122 25.08 0.07 2.32
N THR A 123 25.64 1.23 2.60
CA THR A 123 26.20 1.57 3.92
C THR A 123 25.14 1.57 5.01
N LYS A 124 23.98 2.16 4.76
CA LYS A 124 22.83 2.16 5.67
C LYS A 124 22.38 0.72 5.99
N ALA A 125 22.25 -0.12 4.97
CA ALA A 125 21.86 -1.53 5.15
C ALA A 125 22.87 -2.31 5.99
N ARG A 126 24.17 -2.06 5.80
CA ARG A 126 25.26 -2.67 6.59
C ARG A 126 25.19 -2.24 8.05
N LEU A 127 25.04 -0.94 8.31
CA LEU A 127 24.94 -0.40 9.66
C LEU A 127 23.71 -0.95 10.39
N THR A 128 22.56 -1.02 9.73
CA THR A 128 21.34 -1.59 10.32
C THR A 128 21.55 -3.04 10.73
N ARG A 129 22.21 -3.85 9.90
CA ARG A 129 22.53 -5.25 10.24
C ARG A 129 23.45 -5.36 11.44
N LEU A 130 24.51 -4.55 11.50
CA LEU A 130 25.46 -4.54 12.62
C LEU A 130 24.78 -4.15 13.93
N ILE A 131 23.92 -3.14 13.91
CA ILE A 131 23.14 -2.71 15.08
C ILE A 131 22.23 -3.85 15.56
N THR A 132 21.50 -4.47 14.65
CA THR A 132 20.59 -5.59 14.96
C THR A 132 21.35 -6.78 15.57
N GLU A 133 22.49 -7.13 15.01
CA GLU A 133 23.34 -8.20 15.55
C GLU A 133 23.85 -7.89 16.95
N ARG A 134 24.25 -6.65 17.19
CA ARG A 134 24.74 -6.20 18.49
C ARG A 134 23.62 -6.24 19.54
N GLU A 135 22.43 -5.80 19.19
CA GLU A 135 21.25 -5.87 20.06
C GLU A 135 20.92 -7.31 20.44
N LYS A 136 20.93 -8.23 19.46
CA LYS A 136 20.70 -9.66 19.70
C LYS A 136 21.73 -10.28 20.63
N ARG A 137 23.00 -9.87 20.53
CA ARG A 137 24.04 -10.35 21.45
C ARG A 137 23.80 -9.87 22.88
N HIS A 138 23.38 -8.63 23.07
CA HIS A 138 23.03 -8.09 24.38
C HIS A 138 21.85 -8.82 25.01
N GLU A 139 20.80 -9.09 24.24
CA GLU A 139 19.64 -9.84 24.71
C GLU A 139 19.99 -11.26 25.18
N LYS A 140 20.97 -11.90 24.53
CA LYS A 140 21.41 -13.26 24.91
C LYS A 140 22.31 -13.29 26.15
N GLN A 141 22.89 -12.16 26.55
CA GLN A 141 23.73 -12.07 27.74
C GLN A 141 22.94 -11.73 29.01
N ASP A 142 21.74 -11.27 28.88
CA ASP A 142 20.80 -11.05 29.96
C ASP A 142 19.92 -12.31 30.14
#